data_982a93e7b559b18d169e55abea0fafb8
#
_entry.id   982a93e7b559b18d169e55abea0fafb8
#
_cell.length_a   1.000
_cell.length_b   1.000
_cell.length_c   1.000
_cell.angle_alpha   90.00
_cell.angle_beta   90.00
_cell.angle_gamma   90.00
#
_symmetry.space_group_name_H-M   'P 1'
#
loop_
_entity.id
_entity.type
_entity.pdbx_description
1 polymer ?
#
loop_
_entity_poly.entity_id
_entity_poly.type
_entity_poly.pdbx_seq_one_letter_code
_entity_poly.pdbx_strand_id
1 'polypeptide(L)'
;MCDYAGNCSTISTPIRIDKTAPTVPTVTYNGGSNSCSWKNNYNLTLNSSDSLSGVRVYQVDWTGDSASNSDVTSNFIPWNGYSSCNNRFRAVDNAGNASEWTGVHHIHMDTEKPVHTNWWWGTVDANIAQLYIQATDNVGISRVQCPTSTQSGGYGNWRWYDAVWDSSQNAYRCDIKPADFGHYAQTYKTHLYIYDHAGNGGYYDETSAYINKKLYEIVSTNSSCTSYTANYPNTDTNYTTLNLNSGCAAGAQIDLILYNAIKKGDIIKVTYSVTRTGSYYMSILDNQYINNNGGVACDPICSTQYFKYYISSNGISKTTQTVTTLYDTDFYKIGIVKNTYDYTASFKIYDITINGVKVY
;
A
#
# COMPACT_ATOMS: atom_id res chain seq x y z
N MET A 1 -52.66 35.21 -56.33
CA MET A 1 -54.07 35.52 -56.03
C MET A 1 -54.63 36.38 -57.13
N CYS A 2 -55.80 36.06 -57.63
CA CYS A 2 -56.49 36.89 -58.63
C CYS A 2 -57.72 37.47 -57.94
N ASP A 3 -58.07 38.75 -58.35
CA ASP A 3 -59.30 39.36 -57.91
C ASP A 3 -60.48 38.96 -58.88
N TYR A 4 -61.70 39.36 -58.57
CA TYR A 4 -62.89 39.05 -59.38
C TYR A 4 -62.89 39.70 -60.80
N ALA A 5 -62.03 40.70 -60.98
CA ALA A 5 -61.86 41.36 -62.27
C ALA A 5 -60.76 40.70 -63.15
N GLY A 6 -60.10 39.64 -62.64
CA GLY A 6 -59.12 38.91 -63.38
C GLY A 6 -57.67 39.44 -63.24
N ASN A 7 -57.42 40.38 -62.33
CA ASN A 7 -56.07 40.86 -62.05
C ASN A 7 -55.41 39.89 -61.13
N CYS A 8 -54.31 39.31 -61.58
CA CYS A 8 -53.53 38.30 -60.83
C CYS A 8 -52.18 38.87 -60.37
N SER A 9 -51.90 38.74 -59.07
CA SER A 9 -50.55 38.93 -58.56
C SER A 9 -49.86 37.57 -58.41
N THR A 10 -48.69 37.43 -58.98
CA THR A 10 -47.82 36.25 -58.80
C THR A 10 -46.87 36.56 -57.68
N ILE A 11 -46.85 35.69 -56.65
CA ILE A 11 -45.82 35.68 -55.65
C ILE A 11 -44.86 34.57 -56.12
N SER A 12 -43.64 34.91 -56.48
CA SER A 12 -42.54 33.93 -56.67
C SER A 12 -41.75 33.82 -55.39
N THR A 13 -41.86 32.70 -54.77
CA THR A 13 -41.00 32.38 -53.61
C THR A 13 -39.87 31.47 -54.16
N PRO A 14 -38.61 31.88 -54.03
CA PRO A 14 -37.50 31.03 -54.48
C PRO A 14 -37.43 29.78 -53.59
N ILE A 15 -37.54 28.64 -54.14
CA ILE A 15 -37.30 27.36 -53.47
C ILE A 15 -35.78 27.07 -53.57
N ARG A 16 -35.11 26.96 -52.43
CA ARG A 16 -33.70 26.50 -52.39
C ARG A 16 -33.71 25.03 -52.13
N ILE A 17 -33.01 24.29 -52.99
CA ILE A 17 -32.84 22.84 -52.88
C ILE A 17 -31.36 22.59 -52.70
N ASP A 18 -31.03 21.95 -51.62
CA ASP A 18 -29.70 21.43 -51.33
C ASP A 18 -29.68 19.89 -51.45
N LYS A 19 -28.78 19.39 -52.26
CA LYS A 19 -28.54 17.95 -52.47
C LYS A 19 -27.07 17.57 -52.22
N THR A 20 -26.30 18.49 -51.66
CA THR A 20 -24.88 18.31 -51.37
C THR A 20 -24.73 17.88 -49.95
N ALA A 21 -24.08 16.78 -49.72
CA ALA A 21 -23.80 16.32 -48.36
C ALA A 21 -22.64 17.15 -47.71
N PRO A 22 -22.65 17.33 -46.40
CA PRO A 22 -21.50 17.89 -45.67
C PRO A 22 -20.21 17.13 -45.90
N THR A 23 -19.08 17.76 -45.62
CA THR A 23 -17.79 17.05 -45.53
C THR A 23 -17.80 16.00 -44.43
N VAL A 24 -17.05 14.91 -44.62
CA VAL A 24 -16.84 13.93 -43.53
C VAL A 24 -16.21 14.63 -42.32
N PRO A 25 -16.72 14.45 -41.10
CA PRO A 25 -16.20 15.14 -39.92
C PRO A 25 -14.73 14.80 -39.64
N THR A 26 -13.97 15.80 -39.25
CA THR A 26 -12.69 15.59 -38.57
C THR A 26 -12.95 15.45 -37.06
N VAL A 27 -12.22 14.52 -36.40
CA VAL A 27 -12.36 14.22 -34.99
C VAL A 27 -11.09 14.66 -34.26
N THR A 28 -11.27 15.58 -33.30
CA THR A 28 -10.17 16.00 -32.41
C THR A 28 -10.43 15.49 -30.99
N TYR A 29 -9.40 14.85 -30.40
CA TYR A 29 -9.48 14.31 -29.06
C TYR A 29 -9.01 15.36 -28.02
N ASN A 30 -9.89 15.75 -27.10
CA ASN A 30 -9.59 16.66 -26.01
C ASN A 30 -9.65 15.87 -24.69
N GLY A 31 -8.58 15.15 -24.38
CA GLY A 31 -8.53 14.11 -23.34
C GLY A 31 -8.69 12.72 -23.98
N GLY A 32 -7.97 11.75 -23.43
CA GLY A 32 -7.90 10.41 -24.03
C GLY A 32 -7.15 10.39 -25.38
N SER A 33 -7.33 9.32 -26.13
CA SER A 33 -6.71 9.11 -27.44
C SER A 33 -7.52 8.08 -28.24
N ASN A 34 -7.24 7.94 -29.53
CA ASN A 34 -7.81 6.87 -30.34
C ASN A 34 -7.28 5.49 -29.87
N SER A 35 -7.91 4.94 -28.83
CA SER A 35 -7.50 3.72 -28.15
C SER A 35 -8.67 3.07 -27.45
N CYS A 36 -8.73 1.74 -27.46
CA CYS A 36 -9.71 0.95 -26.68
C CYS A 36 -9.38 0.87 -25.19
N SER A 37 -8.37 1.57 -24.70
CA SER A 37 -8.12 1.69 -23.25
C SER A 37 -9.20 2.54 -22.59
N TRP A 38 -9.69 2.08 -21.46
CA TRP A 38 -10.63 2.83 -20.64
C TRP A 38 -10.03 4.15 -20.16
N LYS A 39 -10.83 5.22 -20.17
CA LYS A 39 -10.49 6.55 -19.70
C LYS A 39 -11.66 7.18 -18.96
N ASN A 40 -11.37 8.02 -17.99
CA ASN A 40 -12.39 8.75 -17.25
C ASN A 40 -12.65 10.17 -17.77
N ASN A 41 -11.97 10.58 -18.83
CA ASN A 41 -12.05 11.94 -19.37
C ASN A 41 -11.88 11.96 -20.90
N TYR A 42 -12.92 11.62 -21.62
CA TYR A 42 -12.96 11.86 -23.06
C TYR A 42 -13.82 13.07 -23.39
N ASN A 43 -13.33 13.95 -24.25
CA ASN A 43 -14.06 14.99 -24.92
C ASN A 43 -13.61 15.05 -26.38
N LEU A 44 -14.55 15.05 -27.31
CA LEU A 44 -14.30 15.08 -28.74
C LEU A 44 -14.84 16.36 -29.33
N THR A 45 -14.10 16.94 -30.29
CA THR A 45 -14.61 18.01 -31.15
C THR A 45 -14.76 17.47 -32.58
N LEU A 46 -15.96 17.56 -33.10
CA LEU A 46 -16.32 17.18 -34.45
C LEU A 46 -16.43 18.44 -35.31
N ASN A 47 -15.70 18.49 -36.43
CA ASN A 47 -15.75 19.60 -37.38
C ASN A 47 -16.08 19.10 -38.76
N SER A 48 -17.11 19.69 -39.35
CA SER A 48 -17.53 19.49 -40.72
C SER A 48 -18.05 20.80 -41.32
N SER A 49 -18.14 20.90 -42.61
CA SER A 49 -18.67 22.05 -43.30
C SER A 49 -19.63 21.63 -44.40
N ASP A 50 -20.64 22.45 -44.64
CA ASP A 50 -21.52 22.44 -45.78
C ASP A 50 -21.75 23.87 -46.27
N SER A 51 -21.66 24.11 -47.58
CA SER A 51 -21.66 25.44 -48.14
C SER A 51 -23.04 25.97 -48.51
N LEU A 52 -24.07 25.11 -48.54
CA LEU A 52 -25.41 25.49 -49.00
C LEU A 52 -26.38 25.58 -47.81
N SER A 53 -26.69 24.51 -47.15
CA SER A 53 -27.63 24.51 -46.05
C SER A 53 -26.98 24.57 -44.67
N GLY A 54 -25.67 24.30 -44.59
CA GLY A 54 -24.91 24.27 -43.34
C GLY A 54 -25.15 23.00 -42.54
N VAL A 55 -24.18 22.63 -41.66
CA VAL A 55 -24.27 21.45 -40.83
C VAL A 55 -25.33 21.69 -39.73
N ARG A 56 -26.29 20.75 -39.64
CA ARG A 56 -27.33 20.74 -38.62
C ARG A 56 -26.92 19.98 -37.35
N VAL A 57 -26.37 18.76 -37.54
CA VAL A 57 -26.11 17.84 -36.44
C VAL A 57 -25.03 16.84 -36.85
N TYR A 58 -24.36 16.27 -35.87
CA TYR A 58 -23.51 15.12 -36.04
C TYR A 58 -24.23 13.86 -35.57
N GLN A 59 -23.89 12.73 -36.15
CA GLN A 59 -24.39 11.43 -35.73
C GLN A 59 -23.21 10.52 -35.38
N VAL A 60 -23.37 9.73 -34.30
CA VAL A 60 -22.43 8.71 -33.89
C VAL A 60 -23.03 7.33 -34.11
N ASP A 61 -22.27 6.45 -34.69
CA ASP A 61 -22.50 5.02 -34.70
C ASP A 61 -21.62 4.37 -33.64
N TRP A 62 -22.28 3.83 -32.63
CA TRP A 62 -21.63 3.30 -31.43
C TRP A 62 -20.99 1.92 -31.62
N THR A 63 -21.37 1.19 -32.63
CA THR A 63 -20.93 -0.19 -32.87
C THR A 63 -19.89 -0.28 -34.00
N GLY A 64 -19.77 0.77 -34.81
CA GLY A 64 -18.91 0.82 -35.97
C GLY A 64 -19.44 0.02 -37.16
N ASP A 65 -20.69 -0.46 -37.12
CA ASP A 65 -21.34 -1.27 -38.14
C ASP A 65 -22.50 -0.55 -38.89
N SER A 66 -22.75 0.71 -38.54
CA SER A 66 -23.88 1.53 -39.03
C SER A 66 -25.26 1.08 -38.57
N ALA A 67 -25.39 0.14 -37.65
CA ALA A 67 -26.66 -0.43 -37.21
C ALA A 67 -27.40 0.47 -36.22
N SER A 68 -26.70 1.27 -35.42
CA SER A 68 -27.32 2.22 -34.52
C SER A 68 -26.63 3.56 -34.55
N ASN A 69 -27.40 4.64 -34.67
CA ASN A 69 -26.86 5.99 -34.62
C ASN A 69 -27.70 6.90 -33.76
N SER A 70 -27.04 7.88 -33.16
CA SER A 70 -27.67 8.91 -32.34
C SER A 70 -27.12 10.28 -32.71
N ASP A 71 -27.97 11.29 -32.61
CA ASP A 71 -27.58 12.67 -32.83
C ASP A 71 -26.72 13.18 -31.69
N VAL A 72 -25.61 13.85 -32.00
CA VAL A 72 -24.67 14.44 -31.04
C VAL A 72 -24.28 15.85 -31.46
N THR A 73 -23.79 16.63 -30.52
CA THR A 73 -23.28 17.98 -30.77
C THR A 73 -21.85 17.96 -31.32
N SER A 74 -21.37 19.11 -31.82
CA SER A 74 -19.97 19.25 -32.25
C SER A 74 -18.97 19.02 -31.14
N ASN A 75 -19.29 19.40 -29.91
CA ASN A 75 -18.56 19.05 -28.70
C ASN A 75 -19.26 17.87 -28.05
N PHE A 76 -18.64 16.70 -28.15
CA PHE A 76 -19.26 15.46 -27.77
C PHE A 76 -18.48 14.79 -26.64
N ILE A 77 -19.21 14.36 -25.64
CA ILE A 77 -18.69 13.52 -24.55
C ILE A 77 -19.23 12.12 -24.79
N PRO A 78 -18.35 11.11 -25.03
CA PRO A 78 -18.78 9.74 -25.21
C PRO A 78 -19.59 9.24 -24.03
N TRP A 79 -20.51 8.35 -24.31
CA TRP A 79 -21.33 7.79 -23.25
C TRP A 79 -20.55 6.75 -22.43
N ASN A 80 -20.87 6.74 -21.14
CA ASN A 80 -20.32 5.83 -20.15
C ASN A 80 -20.82 4.40 -20.37
N GLY A 81 -19.90 3.40 -20.26
CA GLY A 81 -20.30 2.00 -20.17
C GLY A 81 -20.56 1.26 -21.49
N TYR A 82 -19.99 1.70 -22.61
CA TYR A 82 -20.10 0.97 -23.87
C TYR A 82 -19.25 -0.29 -23.90
N SER A 83 -19.87 -1.39 -24.30
CA SER A 83 -19.16 -2.67 -24.53
C SER A 83 -18.28 -2.70 -25.77
N SER A 84 -18.59 -1.85 -26.77
CA SER A 84 -17.80 -1.70 -28.00
C SER A 84 -17.00 -0.41 -27.95
N CYS A 85 -15.71 -0.50 -28.26
CA CYS A 85 -14.88 0.68 -28.39
C CYS A 85 -14.86 1.28 -29.80
N ASN A 86 -15.62 0.73 -30.75
CA ASN A 86 -15.61 1.14 -32.16
C ASN A 86 -16.70 2.16 -32.40
N ASN A 87 -16.33 3.39 -32.74
CA ASN A 87 -17.26 4.46 -32.97
C ASN A 87 -16.97 5.08 -34.36
N ARG A 88 -18.00 5.54 -35.08
CA ARG A 88 -17.87 6.33 -36.28
C ARG A 88 -18.77 7.54 -36.21
N PHE A 89 -18.43 8.58 -36.97
CA PHE A 89 -19.15 9.86 -36.99
C PHE A 89 -19.49 10.26 -38.40
N ARG A 90 -20.64 10.95 -38.55
CA ARG A 90 -20.99 11.64 -39.80
C ARG A 90 -21.69 12.96 -39.50
N ALA A 91 -21.71 13.85 -40.44
CA ALA A 91 -22.44 15.10 -40.39
C ALA A 91 -23.73 15.01 -41.16
N VAL A 92 -24.77 15.71 -40.71
CA VAL A 92 -26.04 15.89 -41.41
C VAL A 92 -26.33 17.37 -41.54
N ASP A 93 -26.71 17.85 -42.73
CA ASP A 93 -27.04 19.25 -43.02
C ASP A 93 -28.49 19.60 -42.68
N ASN A 94 -28.86 20.87 -42.86
CA ASN A 94 -30.22 21.32 -42.62
C ASN A 94 -31.22 20.86 -43.69
N ALA A 95 -30.77 20.38 -44.86
CA ALA A 95 -31.58 19.79 -45.91
C ALA A 95 -31.80 18.28 -45.73
N GLY A 96 -31.09 17.66 -44.78
CA GLY A 96 -31.17 16.22 -44.48
C GLY A 96 -30.17 15.34 -45.22
N ASN A 97 -29.20 15.91 -45.98
CA ASN A 97 -28.14 15.13 -46.60
C ASN A 97 -27.10 14.75 -45.54
N ALA A 98 -26.63 13.49 -45.56
CA ALA A 98 -25.65 12.97 -44.66
C ALA A 98 -24.32 12.73 -45.36
N SER A 99 -23.21 13.06 -44.71
CA SER A 99 -21.88 12.70 -45.19
C SER A 99 -21.63 11.19 -45.08
N GLU A 100 -20.59 10.71 -45.71
CA GLU A 100 -20.03 9.40 -45.43
C GLU A 100 -19.58 9.36 -43.96
N TRP A 101 -19.48 8.13 -43.42
CA TRP A 101 -18.95 7.90 -42.07
C TRP A 101 -17.43 8.12 -42.04
N THR A 102 -16.90 8.56 -40.90
CA THR A 102 -15.46 8.50 -40.63
C THR A 102 -14.95 7.07 -40.64
N GLY A 103 -13.64 6.88 -40.63
CA GLY A 103 -13.04 5.63 -40.20
C GLY A 103 -13.43 5.31 -38.72
N VAL A 104 -13.11 4.12 -38.27
CA VAL A 104 -13.38 3.71 -36.86
C VAL A 104 -12.50 4.51 -35.93
N HIS A 105 -13.11 5.06 -34.90
CA HIS A 105 -12.47 5.69 -33.75
C HIS A 105 -12.64 4.82 -32.50
N HIS A 106 -11.55 4.52 -31.85
CA HIS A 106 -11.52 3.66 -30.66
C HIS A 106 -11.67 4.52 -29.40
N ILE A 107 -12.80 4.36 -28.70
CA ILE A 107 -13.15 5.20 -27.54
C ILE A 107 -13.85 4.35 -26.50
N HIS A 108 -13.25 4.22 -25.34
CA HIS A 108 -13.88 3.67 -24.14
C HIS A 108 -13.85 4.71 -23.03
N MET A 109 -15.02 5.07 -22.51
CA MET A 109 -15.13 6.00 -21.40
C MET A 109 -15.89 5.39 -20.25
N ASP A 110 -15.38 5.61 -19.06
CA ASP A 110 -16.06 5.31 -17.81
C ASP A 110 -15.76 6.40 -16.78
N THR A 111 -16.82 6.96 -16.16
CA THR A 111 -16.73 7.99 -15.12
C THR A 111 -17.30 7.51 -13.79
N GLU A 112 -17.79 6.28 -13.74
CA GLU A 112 -18.26 5.69 -12.50
C GLU A 112 -17.05 5.32 -11.63
N LYS A 113 -17.23 5.41 -10.33
CA LYS A 113 -16.18 5.02 -9.39
C LYS A 113 -16.47 3.62 -8.88
N PRO A 114 -15.43 2.84 -8.56
CA PRO A 114 -15.61 1.58 -7.86
C PRO A 114 -16.50 1.72 -6.63
N VAL A 115 -17.26 0.68 -6.37
CA VAL A 115 -18.08 0.57 -5.16
C VAL A 115 -17.40 -0.36 -4.18
N HIS A 116 -17.02 0.17 -3.02
CA HIS A 116 -16.55 -0.62 -1.90
C HIS A 116 -17.77 -1.26 -1.20
N THR A 117 -17.74 -2.58 -1.00
CA THR A 117 -18.87 -3.32 -0.44
C THR A 117 -18.62 -3.85 0.96
N ASN A 118 -17.39 -4.29 1.25
CA ASN A 118 -17.03 -4.85 2.55
C ASN A 118 -15.51 -4.87 2.75
N TRP A 119 -15.08 -4.94 4.02
CA TRP A 119 -13.71 -5.27 4.41
C TRP A 119 -13.70 -6.03 5.74
N TRP A 120 -12.66 -6.82 5.96
CA TRP A 120 -12.44 -7.51 7.24
C TRP A 120 -10.96 -7.83 7.43
N TRP A 121 -10.57 -7.96 8.68
CA TRP A 121 -9.25 -8.45 9.03
C TRP A 121 -9.24 -9.99 9.06
N GLY A 122 -8.24 -10.58 8.42
CA GLY A 122 -7.93 -12.00 8.50
C GLY A 122 -6.92 -12.30 9.62
N THR A 123 -5.79 -12.91 9.27
CA THR A 123 -4.70 -13.11 10.22
C THR A 123 -4.14 -11.78 10.66
N VAL A 124 -4.06 -11.56 11.98
CA VAL A 124 -3.45 -10.37 12.60
C VAL A 124 -2.51 -10.85 13.70
N ASP A 125 -1.23 -10.88 13.39
CA ASP A 125 -0.19 -11.28 14.34
C ASP A 125 1.09 -10.45 14.17
N ALA A 126 2.16 -10.84 14.86
CA ALA A 126 3.43 -10.12 14.82
C ALA A 126 4.15 -10.20 13.45
N ASN A 127 3.77 -11.12 12.58
CA ASN A 127 4.42 -11.33 11.29
C ASN A 127 3.63 -10.68 10.14
N ILE A 128 2.30 -10.72 10.24
CA ILE A 128 1.40 -10.27 9.18
C ILE A 128 0.07 -9.76 9.75
N ALA A 129 -0.45 -8.72 9.12
CA ALA A 129 -1.84 -8.30 9.28
C ALA A 129 -2.50 -8.31 7.91
N GLN A 130 -3.44 -9.21 7.71
CA GLN A 130 -4.14 -9.39 6.44
C GLN A 130 -5.44 -8.62 6.45
N LEU A 131 -5.58 -7.67 5.53
CA LEU A 131 -6.81 -6.94 5.31
C LEU A 131 -7.43 -7.37 3.99
N TYR A 132 -8.67 -7.85 4.04
CA TYR A 132 -9.47 -8.23 2.88
C TYR A 132 -10.45 -7.13 2.52
N ILE A 133 -10.61 -6.86 1.23
CA ILE A 133 -11.43 -5.77 0.70
C ILE A 133 -12.25 -6.31 -0.46
N GLN A 134 -13.57 -6.14 -0.40
CA GLN A 134 -14.47 -6.42 -1.51
C GLN A 134 -14.89 -5.13 -2.18
N ALA A 135 -14.75 -5.10 -3.49
CA ALA A 135 -15.16 -3.98 -4.32
C ALA A 135 -15.62 -4.48 -5.68
N THR A 136 -16.51 -3.73 -6.30
CA THR A 136 -17.03 -3.98 -7.64
C THR A 136 -17.00 -2.71 -8.48
N ASP A 137 -16.94 -2.90 -9.77
CA ASP A 137 -16.98 -1.81 -10.74
C ASP A 137 -17.51 -2.32 -12.09
N ASN A 138 -18.14 -1.45 -12.88
CA ASN A 138 -18.71 -1.79 -14.19
C ASN A 138 -17.64 -2.11 -15.24
N VAL A 139 -16.45 -1.54 -15.14
CA VAL A 139 -15.28 -1.83 -16.02
C VAL A 139 -14.20 -2.64 -15.32
N GLY A 140 -14.43 -2.99 -14.07
CA GLY A 140 -13.55 -3.81 -13.24
C GLY A 140 -12.50 -3.03 -12.47
N ILE A 141 -12.02 -3.66 -11.40
CA ILE A 141 -11.01 -3.11 -10.49
C ILE A 141 -9.61 -3.32 -11.08
N SER A 142 -8.85 -2.24 -11.21
CA SER A 142 -7.46 -2.28 -11.69
C SER A 142 -6.46 -2.36 -10.54
N ARG A 143 -6.75 -1.71 -9.41
CA ARG A 143 -5.82 -1.64 -8.29
C ARG A 143 -6.53 -1.37 -6.98
N VAL A 144 -6.11 -2.10 -5.94
CA VAL A 144 -6.47 -1.82 -4.55
C VAL A 144 -5.19 -1.63 -3.75
N GLN A 145 -5.15 -0.60 -2.89
CA GLN A 145 -4.00 -0.25 -2.08
C GLN A 145 -4.40 0.01 -0.63
N CYS A 146 -3.53 -0.36 0.28
CA CYS A 146 -3.71 -0.25 1.71
C CYS A 146 -2.55 0.54 2.35
N PRO A 147 -2.46 1.86 2.16
CA PRO A 147 -1.48 2.63 2.91
C PRO A 147 -1.77 2.50 4.40
N THR A 148 -0.74 2.08 5.13
CA THR A 148 -0.81 1.81 6.56
C THR A 148 0.18 2.69 7.31
N SER A 149 -0.21 3.18 8.47
CA SER A 149 0.61 3.93 9.39
C SER A 149 0.38 3.43 10.81
N THR A 150 1.27 3.76 11.74
CA THR A 150 1.21 3.24 13.10
C THR A 150 1.15 4.34 14.14
N GLN A 151 0.59 4.01 15.30
CA GLN A 151 0.51 4.91 16.45
C GLN A 151 1.90 5.38 16.89
N SER A 152 2.89 4.50 16.92
CA SER A 152 4.26 4.83 17.29
C SER A 152 4.93 5.81 16.33
N GLY A 153 4.54 5.81 15.06
CA GLY A 153 4.97 6.80 14.05
C GLY A 153 4.13 8.08 14.05
N GLY A 154 3.25 8.30 15.03
CA GLY A 154 2.35 9.46 15.08
C GLY A 154 1.39 9.49 13.88
N TYR A 155 1.13 8.35 13.29
CA TYR A 155 0.37 8.20 12.03
C TYR A 155 0.96 9.01 10.85
N GLY A 156 2.29 9.22 10.85
CA GLY A 156 3.03 9.88 9.77
C GLY A 156 3.96 8.96 8.97
N ASN A 157 4.18 7.71 9.44
CA ASN A 157 5.10 6.73 8.85
C ASN A 157 4.40 5.81 7.82
N TRP A 158 3.67 6.38 6.89
CA TRP A 158 2.88 5.63 5.90
C TRP A 158 3.71 4.67 5.05
N ARG A 159 3.22 3.43 4.91
CA ARG A 159 3.71 2.41 3.98
C ARG A 159 2.57 1.98 3.08
N TRP A 160 2.83 1.92 1.78
CA TRP A 160 1.85 1.53 0.77
C TRP A 160 1.97 0.05 0.47
N TYR A 161 0.86 -0.68 0.58
CA TYR A 161 0.76 -2.08 0.23
C TYR A 161 -0.22 -2.24 -0.91
N ASP A 162 0.22 -2.89 -1.99
CA ASP A 162 -0.66 -3.28 -3.08
C ASP A 162 -1.37 -4.58 -2.71
N ALA A 163 -2.68 -4.62 -2.92
CA ALA A 163 -3.47 -5.82 -2.67
C ALA A 163 -3.33 -6.81 -3.83
N VAL A 164 -3.44 -8.09 -3.51
CA VAL A 164 -3.55 -9.18 -4.47
C VAL A 164 -4.94 -9.79 -4.41
N TRP A 165 -5.44 -10.26 -5.56
CA TRP A 165 -6.71 -10.97 -5.59
C TRP A 165 -6.59 -12.34 -4.94
N ASP A 166 -7.42 -12.59 -3.94
CA ASP A 166 -7.55 -13.90 -3.28
C ASP A 166 -8.88 -14.55 -3.68
N SER A 167 -8.81 -15.51 -4.60
CA SER A 167 -10.00 -16.17 -5.13
C SER A 167 -10.73 -17.04 -4.09
N SER A 168 -10.02 -17.50 -3.05
CA SER A 168 -10.63 -18.30 -1.97
C SER A 168 -11.55 -17.46 -1.08
N GLN A 169 -11.26 -16.18 -0.95
CA GLN A 169 -12.02 -15.22 -0.16
C GLN A 169 -12.93 -14.33 -1.02
N ASN A 170 -12.80 -14.41 -2.35
CA ASN A 170 -13.45 -13.50 -3.29
C ASN A 170 -13.22 -12.02 -2.92
N ALA A 171 -11.97 -11.67 -2.62
CA ALA A 171 -11.59 -10.36 -2.12
C ALA A 171 -10.15 -10.00 -2.50
N TYR A 172 -9.84 -8.73 -2.51
CA TYR A 172 -8.47 -8.22 -2.57
C TYR A 172 -7.83 -8.29 -1.19
N ARG A 173 -6.62 -8.86 -1.08
CA ARG A 173 -5.89 -9.01 0.18
C ARG A 173 -4.66 -8.13 0.21
N CYS A 174 -4.57 -7.25 1.20
CA CYS A 174 -3.35 -6.54 1.58
C CYS A 174 -2.62 -7.31 2.68
N ASP A 175 -1.37 -7.65 2.43
CA ASP A 175 -0.48 -8.28 3.41
C ASP A 175 0.42 -7.21 4.05
N ILE A 176 -0.06 -6.61 5.13
CA ILE A 176 0.64 -5.58 5.89
C ILE A 176 1.70 -6.26 6.75
N LYS A 177 2.94 -5.79 6.67
CA LYS A 177 4.08 -6.38 7.40
C LYS A 177 4.43 -5.54 8.62
N PRO A 178 4.17 -6.02 9.85
CA PRO A 178 4.59 -5.32 11.06
C PRO A 178 6.09 -5.03 11.13
N ALA A 179 6.92 -5.86 10.47
CA ALA A 179 8.36 -5.63 10.32
C ALA A 179 8.72 -4.27 9.74
N ASP A 180 7.93 -3.77 8.80
CA ASP A 180 8.16 -2.48 8.17
C ASP A 180 7.97 -1.29 9.14
N PHE A 181 7.38 -1.56 10.32
CA PHE A 181 7.11 -0.60 11.39
C PHE A 181 7.81 -0.94 12.71
N GLY A 182 8.71 -1.94 12.71
CA GLY A 182 9.51 -2.32 13.86
C GLY A 182 8.86 -3.35 14.79
N HIS A 183 7.83 -4.08 14.37
CA HIS A 183 7.19 -5.17 15.12
C HIS A 183 6.67 -4.81 16.52
N TYR A 184 6.12 -3.64 16.70
CA TYR A 184 5.58 -3.22 18.00
C TYR A 184 4.13 -3.63 18.18
N ALA A 185 3.77 -3.97 19.44
CA ALA A 185 2.38 -4.03 19.86
C ALA A 185 1.78 -2.63 19.82
N GLN A 186 0.96 -2.36 18.82
CA GLN A 186 0.38 -1.05 18.55
C GLN A 186 -0.80 -1.12 17.60
N THR A 187 -1.48 0.00 17.45
CA THR A 187 -2.54 0.16 16.46
C THR A 187 -1.94 0.48 15.10
N TYR A 188 -2.35 -0.26 14.10
CA TYR A 188 -2.07 -0.07 12.68
C TYR A 188 -3.31 0.53 12.05
N LYS A 189 -3.21 1.77 11.59
CA LYS A 189 -4.27 2.47 10.88
C LYS A 189 -4.05 2.31 9.39
N THR A 190 -5.05 1.81 8.68
CA THR A 190 -4.98 1.51 7.26
C THR A 190 -6.09 2.24 6.51
N HIS A 191 -5.73 2.93 5.45
CA HIS A 191 -6.66 3.49 4.50
C HIS A 191 -6.92 2.53 3.34
N LEU A 192 -8.10 2.60 2.74
CA LEU A 192 -8.49 1.82 1.58
C LEU A 192 -8.52 2.72 0.36
N TYR A 193 -7.72 2.41 -0.66
CA TYR A 193 -7.72 3.08 -1.95
C TYR A 193 -8.06 2.08 -3.04
N ILE A 194 -9.04 2.41 -3.86
CA ILE A 194 -9.55 1.53 -4.91
C ILE A 194 -9.63 2.30 -6.21
N TYR A 195 -9.17 1.70 -7.31
CA TYR A 195 -9.18 2.28 -8.64
C TYR A 195 -9.66 1.27 -9.67
N ASP A 196 -10.47 1.72 -10.61
CA ASP A 196 -10.91 0.96 -11.78
C ASP A 196 -9.91 1.01 -12.95
N HIS A 197 -10.28 0.39 -14.06
CA HIS A 197 -9.46 0.40 -15.28
C HIS A 197 -9.49 1.75 -16.02
N ALA A 198 -10.47 2.62 -15.77
CA ALA A 198 -10.53 3.96 -16.33
C ALA A 198 -9.72 4.98 -15.51
N GLY A 199 -9.33 4.62 -14.29
CA GLY A 199 -8.59 5.47 -13.34
C GLY A 199 -9.51 6.26 -12.40
N ASN A 200 -10.81 5.96 -12.35
CA ASN A 200 -11.67 6.51 -11.31
C ASN A 200 -11.37 5.83 -9.98
N GLY A 201 -11.59 6.54 -8.88
CA GLY A 201 -11.38 5.99 -7.56
C GLY A 201 -10.65 6.95 -6.63
N GLY A 202 -10.00 6.40 -5.62
CA GLY A 202 -9.28 7.13 -4.60
C GLY A 202 -9.45 6.53 -3.21
N TYR A 203 -9.45 7.39 -2.20
CA TYR A 203 -9.73 7.00 -0.82
C TYR A 203 -11.21 6.67 -0.63
N TYR A 204 -11.49 5.54 0.01
CA TYR A 204 -12.85 5.04 0.29
C TYR A 204 -13.17 4.95 1.77
N ASP A 205 -12.25 4.41 2.56
CA ASP A 205 -12.50 4.14 3.98
C ASP A 205 -11.18 4.02 4.76
N GLU A 206 -11.29 3.95 6.08
CA GLU A 206 -10.18 3.62 6.96
C GLU A 206 -10.59 2.55 7.98
N THR A 207 -9.63 1.75 8.36
CA THR A 207 -9.78 0.75 9.39
C THR A 207 -8.53 0.69 10.24
N SER A 208 -8.59 -0.03 11.36
CA SER A 208 -7.42 -0.27 12.18
C SER A 208 -7.44 -1.65 12.82
N ALA A 209 -6.25 -2.21 13.00
CA ALA A 209 -6.04 -3.42 13.78
C ALA A 209 -5.04 -3.14 14.90
N TYR A 210 -5.27 -3.75 16.05
CA TYR A 210 -4.31 -3.75 17.13
C TYR A 210 -3.55 -5.08 17.15
N ILE A 211 -2.24 -5.00 16.95
CA ILE A 211 -1.37 -6.16 17.09
C ILE A 211 -0.88 -6.18 18.53
N ASN A 212 -1.35 -7.14 19.31
CA ASN A 212 -0.99 -7.29 20.72
C ASN A 212 0.22 -8.21 20.96
N LYS A 213 0.67 -8.92 19.91
CA LYS A 213 1.81 -9.83 19.99
C LYS A 213 3.11 -9.07 19.72
N LYS A 214 3.94 -8.96 20.74
CA LYS A 214 5.33 -8.56 20.60
C LYS A 214 6.11 -9.74 20.04
N LEU A 215 7.17 -9.49 19.25
CA LEU A 215 8.12 -10.54 18.86
C LEU A 215 9.06 -10.90 20.01
N TYR A 216 9.10 -10.07 21.03
CA TYR A 216 9.91 -10.28 22.22
C TYR A 216 9.24 -9.66 23.45
N GLU A 217 9.67 -10.11 24.61
CA GLU A 217 9.37 -9.52 25.92
C GLU A 217 10.66 -9.29 26.69
N ILE A 218 10.78 -8.12 27.36
CA ILE A 218 11.92 -7.85 28.22
C ILE A 218 11.52 -8.23 29.65
N VAL A 219 12.26 -9.18 30.21
CA VAL A 219 12.05 -9.66 31.57
C VAL A 219 13.28 -9.40 32.41
N SER A 220 13.14 -8.74 33.54
CA SER A 220 14.21 -8.58 34.53
C SER A 220 14.21 -9.76 35.48
N THR A 221 15.31 -10.49 35.55
CA THR A 221 15.48 -11.63 36.46
C THR A 221 15.76 -11.18 37.88
N ASN A 222 16.13 -9.92 38.10
CA ASN A 222 16.31 -9.31 39.44
C ASN A 222 15.89 -7.84 39.41
N SER A 223 14.65 -7.56 39.76
CA SER A 223 14.04 -6.24 39.67
C SER A 223 14.67 -5.17 40.58
N SER A 224 15.41 -5.55 41.63
CA SER A 224 16.15 -4.61 42.50
C SER A 224 17.47 -4.18 41.87
N CYS A 225 18.03 -4.98 40.96
CA CYS A 225 19.34 -4.82 40.38
C CYS A 225 19.34 -4.40 38.90
N THR A 226 18.20 -4.51 38.27
CA THR A 226 18.05 -4.26 36.85
C THR A 226 16.82 -3.41 36.60
N SER A 227 16.91 -2.54 35.62
CA SER A 227 15.77 -1.80 35.12
C SER A 227 15.91 -1.62 33.61
N TYR A 228 14.80 -1.41 32.95
CA TYR A 228 14.82 -1.05 31.51
C TYR A 228 13.87 0.11 31.24
N THR A 229 14.24 0.87 30.24
CA THR A 229 13.39 1.92 29.71
C THR A 229 13.32 1.71 28.20
N ALA A 230 12.13 1.37 27.71
CA ALA A 230 11.88 1.27 26.27
C ALA A 230 11.54 2.67 25.76
N ASN A 231 12.41 3.24 24.94
CA ASN A 231 12.11 4.44 24.18
C ASN A 231 11.52 4.02 22.84
N TYR A 232 10.19 3.99 22.73
CA TYR A 232 9.47 3.72 21.48
C TYR A 232 9.40 4.96 20.61
N PRO A 233 9.27 4.76 19.29
CA PRO A 233 10.09 5.44 18.30
C PRO A 233 9.54 6.80 17.93
N ASN A 234 10.37 7.79 18.04
CA ASN A 234 10.30 8.94 17.15
C ASN A 234 11.71 9.21 16.66
N THR A 235 11.95 8.87 15.38
CA THR A 235 13.19 9.18 14.68
C THR A 235 14.46 8.54 15.26
N ASP A 236 15.61 8.81 14.77
CA ASP A 236 16.96 8.24 14.96
C ASP A 236 17.42 7.80 16.37
N THR A 237 16.53 7.79 17.38
CA THR A 237 16.81 7.45 18.79
C THR A 237 16.10 6.18 19.27
N ASN A 238 15.75 5.28 18.38
CA ASN A 238 15.07 4.02 18.73
C ASN A 238 16.04 3.06 19.40
N TYR A 239 16.03 3.04 20.71
CA TYR A 239 16.77 2.06 21.49
C TYR A 239 16.07 1.76 22.83
N THR A 240 16.23 0.54 23.30
CA THR A 240 15.92 0.19 24.69
C THR A 240 17.15 0.36 25.54
N THR A 241 17.04 1.07 26.64
CA THR A 241 18.09 1.16 27.65
C THR A 241 17.86 0.07 28.71
N LEU A 242 18.86 -0.78 28.88
CA LEU A 242 18.92 -1.80 29.90
C LEU A 242 19.97 -1.37 30.97
N ASN A 243 19.54 -1.16 32.19
CA ASN A 243 20.43 -0.72 33.26
C ASN A 243 20.70 -1.89 34.23
N LEU A 244 21.97 -2.11 34.49
CA LEU A 244 22.45 -3.04 35.52
C LEU A 244 23.09 -2.22 36.63
N ASN A 245 22.46 -2.17 37.79
CA ASN A 245 22.83 -1.29 38.89
C ASN A 245 24.04 -1.84 39.69
N SER A 246 24.77 -0.96 40.38
CA SER A 246 25.83 -1.35 41.31
C SER A 246 25.27 -1.99 42.57
N GLY A 247 26.11 -2.71 43.32
CA GLY A 247 25.75 -3.31 44.60
C GLY A 247 24.89 -4.56 44.51
N CYS A 248 24.62 -5.05 43.34
CA CYS A 248 23.86 -6.29 43.15
C CYS A 248 24.76 -7.50 42.96
N ALA A 249 24.27 -8.65 43.40
CA ALA A 249 24.97 -9.92 43.28
C ALA A 249 25.41 -10.21 41.85
N ALA A 250 26.53 -10.88 41.68
CA ALA A 250 26.95 -11.40 40.39
C ALA A 250 25.78 -12.14 39.74
N GLY A 251 25.52 -11.84 38.45
CA GLY A 251 24.40 -12.46 37.72
C GLY A 251 23.15 -11.62 37.60
N ALA A 252 23.20 -10.30 37.82
CA ALA A 252 22.10 -9.43 37.37
C ALA A 252 21.90 -9.61 35.86
N GLN A 253 20.69 -9.94 35.47
CA GLN A 253 20.35 -10.35 34.08
C GLN A 253 19.08 -9.66 33.62
N ILE A 254 19.08 -9.26 32.37
CA ILE A 254 17.88 -8.86 31.64
C ILE A 254 17.75 -9.78 30.46
N ASP A 255 16.62 -10.42 30.34
CA ASP A 255 16.29 -11.33 29.25
C ASP A 255 15.39 -10.64 28.24
N LEU A 256 15.75 -10.79 27.00
CA LEU A 256 14.90 -10.55 25.86
C LEU A 256 14.31 -11.91 25.46
N ILE A 257 13.06 -12.14 25.80
CA ILE A 257 12.36 -13.37 25.44
C ILE A 257 11.75 -13.21 24.06
N LEU A 258 12.10 -14.11 23.16
CA LEU A 258 11.58 -14.14 21.78
C LEU A 258 10.35 -15.04 21.71
N TYR A 259 9.37 -14.67 20.90
CA TYR A 259 8.19 -15.51 20.67
C TYR A 259 8.45 -16.63 19.64
N ASN A 260 9.49 -16.48 18.82
CA ASN A 260 9.96 -17.54 17.93
C ASN A 260 11.31 -18.07 18.44
N ALA A 261 11.45 -19.39 18.43
CA ALA A 261 12.70 -20.03 18.80
C ALA A 261 13.82 -19.67 17.81
N ILE A 262 15.01 -19.47 18.34
CA ILE A 262 16.25 -19.37 17.57
C ILE A 262 16.76 -20.79 17.31
N LYS A 263 17.04 -21.12 16.05
CA LYS A 263 17.46 -22.47 15.64
C LYS A 263 18.92 -22.50 15.20
N LYS A 264 19.49 -23.69 15.12
CA LYS A 264 20.83 -23.89 14.56
C LYS A 264 20.92 -23.32 13.15
N GLY A 265 22.00 -22.61 12.90
CA GLY A 265 22.25 -21.95 11.63
C GLY A 265 21.63 -20.57 11.48
N ASP A 266 20.80 -20.12 12.43
CA ASP A 266 20.27 -18.78 12.40
C ASP A 266 21.37 -17.73 12.56
N ILE A 267 21.29 -16.67 11.79
CA ILE A 267 22.21 -15.54 11.85
C ILE A 267 21.57 -14.44 12.68
N ILE A 268 22.13 -14.20 13.86
CA ILE A 268 21.68 -13.17 14.78
C ILE A 268 22.58 -11.96 14.67
N LYS A 269 22.00 -10.78 14.51
CA LYS A 269 22.73 -9.51 14.57
C LYS A 269 22.12 -8.65 15.67
N VAL A 270 22.99 -8.14 16.56
CA VAL A 270 22.63 -7.22 17.62
C VAL A 270 23.40 -5.93 17.45
N THR A 271 22.68 -4.82 17.31
CA THR A 271 23.28 -3.49 17.25
C THR A 271 23.06 -2.80 18.59
N TYR A 272 24.15 -2.41 19.25
CA TYR A 272 24.12 -1.91 20.61
C TYR A 272 25.22 -0.87 20.86
N SER A 273 25.08 -0.14 21.98
CA SER A 273 26.16 0.62 22.60
C SER A 273 26.17 0.38 24.10
N VAL A 274 27.30 0.60 24.75
CA VAL A 274 27.45 0.42 26.20
C VAL A 274 28.11 1.64 26.81
N THR A 275 27.52 2.17 27.88
CA THR A 275 28.16 3.16 28.75
C THR A 275 28.46 2.49 30.07
N ARG A 276 29.73 2.55 30.53
CA ARG A 276 30.13 1.78 31.71
C ARG A 276 31.44 2.14 32.38
N THR A 277 31.61 1.44 33.54
CA THR A 277 32.90 1.16 34.18
C THR A 277 32.94 -0.32 34.59
N GLY A 278 33.78 -1.20 34.00
CA GLY A 278 33.91 -2.65 34.37
C GLY A 278 33.82 -3.65 33.19
N SER A 279 33.81 -4.97 33.41
CA SER A 279 33.74 -6.02 32.42
C SER A 279 32.36 -6.67 32.37
N TYR A 280 31.83 -6.95 31.19
CA TYR A 280 30.50 -7.55 30.97
C TYR A 280 30.53 -8.68 29.98
N TYR A 281 29.53 -9.53 30.10
CA TYR A 281 29.23 -10.56 29.09
C TYR A 281 27.83 -10.29 28.54
N MET A 282 27.70 -10.38 27.22
CA MET A 282 26.45 -10.56 26.56
C MET A 282 26.41 -12.01 26.07
N SER A 283 25.35 -12.72 26.39
CA SER A 283 25.21 -14.12 25.99
C SER A 283 23.80 -14.41 25.50
N ILE A 284 23.70 -15.29 24.51
CA ILE A 284 22.46 -15.96 24.18
C ILE A 284 22.38 -17.19 25.03
N LEU A 285 21.33 -17.28 25.83
CA LEU A 285 21.18 -18.34 26.82
C LEU A 285 20.03 -19.26 26.41
N ASP A 286 20.27 -20.56 26.58
CA ASP A 286 19.26 -21.61 26.50
C ASP A 286 18.30 -21.52 27.69
N ASN A 287 17.02 -21.90 27.46
CA ASN A 287 15.96 -21.91 28.46
C ASN A 287 16.25 -22.81 29.67
N GLN A 288 17.03 -23.85 29.52
CA GLN A 288 17.31 -24.80 30.62
C GLN A 288 18.29 -24.25 31.68
N TYR A 289 19.16 -23.35 31.29
CA TYR A 289 20.19 -22.82 32.19
C TYR A 289 19.66 -21.84 33.24
N ILE A 290 18.63 -21.08 32.92
CA ILE A 290 18.07 -20.06 33.81
C ILE A 290 17.19 -20.64 34.91
N ASN A 291 16.52 -21.76 34.61
CA ASN A 291 15.57 -22.37 35.57
C ASN A 291 16.20 -23.18 36.69
N ASN A 292 17.44 -23.64 36.54
CA ASN A 292 18.06 -24.55 37.52
C ASN A 292 19.00 -23.88 38.54
N ASN A 293 19.45 -22.65 38.32
CA ASN A 293 20.48 -22.04 39.16
C ASN A 293 20.26 -20.59 39.61
N GLY A 294 19.04 -20.11 39.61
CA GLY A 294 18.67 -18.90 40.35
C GLY A 294 19.57 -17.67 40.15
N GLY A 295 19.92 -17.33 38.93
CA GLY A 295 20.64 -16.10 38.62
C GLY A 295 22.15 -16.19 38.69
N VAL A 296 22.74 -17.31 38.40
CA VAL A 296 24.20 -17.51 38.49
C VAL A 296 24.91 -17.00 37.26
N ALA A 297 25.92 -16.20 37.51
CA ALA A 297 27.00 -15.97 36.60
C ALA A 297 27.52 -17.30 36.01
N CYS A 298 27.68 -17.33 34.70
CA CYS A 298 28.38 -18.45 34.09
C CYS A 298 29.78 -18.56 34.65
N ASP A 299 30.01 -19.58 35.42
CA ASP A 299 31.35 -20.10 35.73
C ASP A 299 32.02 -20.51 34.43
N PRO A 300 33.36 -20.52 34.33
CA PRO A 300 34.14 -20.89 33.15
C PRO A 300 33.73 -22.19 32.45
N ILE A 301 32.90 -23.03 33.06
CA ILE A 301 32.34 -24.26 32.55
C ILE A 301 31.27 -24.06 31.44
N CYS A 302 30.78 -22.86 31.22
CA CYS A 302 29.86 -22.56 30.13
C CYS A 302 30.54 -22.59 28.73
N SER A 303 31.42 -23.54 28.48
CA SER A 303 32.14 -23.68 27.21
C SER A 303 31.28 -24.11 26.03
N THR A 304 30.03 -24.47 26.27
CA THR A 304 29.05 -24.87 25.24
C THR A 304 28.10 -23.74 24.82
N GLN A 305 28.34 -22.51 25.24
CA GLN A 305 27.46 -21.42 24.98
C GLN A 305 27.62 -20.82 23.58
N TYR A 306 26.51 -20.56 23.00
CA TYR A 306 26.35 -20.15 21.62
C TYR A 306 26.85 -18.74 21.33
N PHE A 307 26.86 -17.89 22.34
CA PHE A 307 27.24 -16.50 22.18
C PHE A 307 27.75 -15.93 23.50
N LYS A 308 29.03 -15.79 23.61
CA LYS A 308 29.68 -15.09 24.73
C LYS A 308 30.52 -13.96 24.16
N TYR A 309 30.13 -12.74 24.44
CA TYR A 309 30.90 -11.58 24.04
C TYR A 309 31.44 -10.85 25.27
N TYR A 310 32.73 -10.70 25.32
CA TYR A 310 33.42 -10.04 26.42
C TYR A 310 33.69 -8.57 26.09
N ILE A 311 33.11 -7.66 26.89
CA ILE A 311 33.31 -6.23 26.74
C ILE A 311 34.31 -5.79 27.82
N SER A 312 35.55 -5.51 27.40
CA SER A 312 36.67 -5.23 28.31
C SER A 312 37.05 -3.75 28.45
N SER A 313 36.39 -2.84 27.73
CA SER A 313 36.77 -1.41 27.69
C SER A 313 35.75 -0.47 28.33
N ASN A 314 36.11 0.77 28.61
CA ASN A 314 35.32 1.78 29.31
C ASN A 314 34.12 2.36 28.52
N GLY A 315 33.54 1.60 27.66
CA GLY A 315 32.38 1.92 26.84
C GLY A 315 32.58 1.49 25.40
N ILE A 316 31.49 1.22 24.71
CA ILE A 316 31.45 0.87 23.29
C ILE A 316 30.48 1.81 22.61
N SER A 317 30.96 2.53 21.58
CA SER A 317 30.09 3.27 20.68
C SER A 317 29.20 2.31 19.90
N LYS A 318 28.13 2.79 19.27
CA LYS A 318 27.18 1.99 18.50
C LYS A 318 27.91 1.04 17.55
N THR A 319 27.72 -0.24 17.75
CA THR A 319 28.34 -1.32 16.97
C THR A 319 27.35 -2.46 16.70
N THR A 320 27.60 -3.28 15.70
CA THR A 320 26.79 -4.46 15.38
C THR A 320 27.62 -5.71 15.52
N GLN A 321 27.13 -6.66 16.31
CA GLN A 321 27.69 -7.99 16.46
C GLN A 321 26.86 -8.99 15.67
N THR A 322 27.52 -9.90 14.97
CA THR A 322 26.89 -10.96 14.18
C THR A 322 27.33 -12.32 14.70
N VAL A 323 26.39 -13.23 14.88
CA VAL A 323 26.61 -14.60 15.32
C VAL A 323 25.77 -15.56 14.52
N THR A 324 26.35 -16.75 14.23
CA THR A 324 25.62 -17.89 13.69
C THR A 324 25.44 -18.92 14.80
N THR A 325 24.22 -19.37 15.01
CA THR A 325 23.91 -20.38 16.02
C THR A 325 24.48 -21.74 15.64
N LEU A 326 25.06 -22.45 16.60
CA LEU A 326 25.85 -23.67 16.31
C LEU A 326 25.12 -24.99 16.60
N TYR A 327 23.94 -24.97 17.25
CA TYR A 327 23.28 -26.18 17.74
C TYR A 327 21.78 -26.21 17.42
N ASP A 328 21.18 -27.39 17.46
CA ASP A 328 19.75 -27.64 17.16
C ASP A 328 18.82 -27.42 18.36
N THR A 329 19.22 -26.64 19.33
CA THR A 329 18.36 -26.30 20.46
C THR A 329 17.53 -25.09 20.15
N ASP A 330 16.24 -25.16 20.50
CA ASP A 330 15.34 -24.05 20.39
C ASP A 330 15.57 -23.08 21.55
N PHE A 331 16.10 -21.89 21.25
CA PHE A 331 16.21 -20.80 22.23
C PHE A 331 15.09 -19.81 22.07
N TYR A 332 14.76 -19.21 23.19
CA TYR A 332 13.75 -18.14 23.24
C TYR A 332 14.31 -16.87 23.88
N LYS A 333 15.63 -16.80 24.14
CA LYS A 333 16.17 -15.71 24.93
C LYS A 333 17.50 -15.18 24.42
N ILE A 334 17.63 -13.86 24.52
CA ILE A 334 18.93 -13.17 24.47
C ILE A 334 19.11 -12.52 25.83
N GLY A 335 20.04 -13.02 26.62
CA GLY A 335 20.32 -12.51 27.96
C GLY A 335 21.51 -11.57 27.97
N ILE A 336 21.43 -10.47 28.72
CA ILE A 336 22.53 -9.59 29.06
C ILE A 336 22.87 -9.77 30.52
N VAL A 337 24.06 -10.27 30.81
CA VAL A 337 24.47 -10.66 32.15
C VAL A 337 25.66 -9.82 32.60
N LYS A 338 25.59 -9.35 33.84
CA LYS A 338 26.67 -8.69 34.58
C LYS A 338 27.34 -9.69 35.52
N ASN A 339 28.67 -9.77 35.52
CA ASN A 339 29.43 -10.75 36.30
C ASN A 339 30.17 -10.20 37.51
N THR A 340 30.03 -8.94 37.88
CA THR A 340 30.73 -8.33 39.03
C THR A 340 29.84 -7.39 39.84
N TYR A 341 30.18 -7.20 41.12
CA TYR A 341 29.38 -6.46 42.09
C TYR A 341 29.47 -4.92 41.98
N ASP A 342 30.55 -4.38 41.43
CA ASP A 342 30.97 -3.03 41.83
C ASP A 342 30.59 -1.91 40.85
N TYR A 343 29.86 -2.20 39.74
CA TYR A 343 29.66 -1.21 38.66
C TYR A 343 28.24 -1.14 38.13
N THR A 344 27.89 0.04 37.62
CA THR A 344 26.68 0.24 36.81
C THR A 344 27.00 0.09 35.34
N ALA A 345 26.06 -0.42 34.59
CA ALA A 345 26.12 -0.47 33.13
C ALA A 345 24.80 -0.04 32.51
N SER A 346 24.88 0.69 31.42
CA SER A 346 23.73 1.00 30.59
C SER A 346 24.00 0.53 29.19
N PHE A 347 23.21 -0.44 28.76
CA PHE A 347 23.18 -0.93 27.38
C PHE A 347 22.06 -0.24 26.63
N LYS A 348 22.36 0.26 25.46
CA LYS A 348 21.36 0.71 24.49
C LYS A 348 21.31 -0.29 23.36
N ILE A 349 20.20 -0.98 23.22
CA ILE A 349 19.97 -1.91 22.11
C ILE A 349 19.17 -1.16 21.05
N TYR A 350 19.74 -1.07 19.86
CA TYR A 350 19.14 -0.34 18.72
C TYR A 350 18.43 -1.27 17.77
N ASP A 351 18.92 -2.49 17.61
CA ASP A 351 18.41 -3.41 16.62
C ASP A 351 18.81 -4.85 16.93
N ILE A 352 17.90 -5.79 16.75
CA ILE A 352 18.16 -7.21 16.76
C ILE A 352 17.47 -7.82 15.54
N THR A 353 18.25 -8.54 14.72
CA THR A 353 17.70 -9.28 13.59
C THR A 353 18.05 -10.76 13.69
N ILE A 354 17.15 -11.63 13.24
CA ILE A 354 17.38 -13.06 13.08
C ILE A 354 17.13 -13.37 11.60
N ASN A 355 18.15 -13.89 10.92
CA ASN A 355 18.13 -14.14 9.47
C ASN A 355 17.74 -12.91 8.64
N GLY A 356 18.13 -11.73 9.10
CA GLY A 356 17.77 -10.46 8.46
C GLY A 356 16.38 -9.93 8.78
N VAL A 357 15.57 -10.70 9.50
CA VAL A 357 14.25 -10.26 9.97
C VAL A 357 14.42 -9.53 11.30
N LYS A 358 13.95 -8.31 11.38
CA LYS A 358 13.99 -7.51 12.60
C LYS A 358 13.06 -8.08 13.65
N VAL A 359 13.61 -8.40 14.84
CA VAL A 359 12.84 -8.90 15.98
C VAL A 359 12.76 -7.88 17.12
N TYR A 360 13.62 -6.83 17.02
CA TYR A 360 13.67 -5.71 17.94
C TYR A 360 13.91 -4.41 17.17
#